data_f9eafcefa67505258363adc68e3b1e78
#
_entry.id   f9eafcefa67505258363adc68e3b1e78
#
_cell.length_a   1.000
_cell.length_b   1.000
_cell.length_c   1.000
_cell.angle_alpha   90.00
_cell.angle_beta   90.00
_cell.angle_gamma   90.00
#
_symmetry.space_group_name_H-M   'P 1'
#
loop_
_entity.id
_entity.type
_entity.pdbx_description
1 polymer ?
#
loop_
_entity_poly.entity_id
_entity_poly.type
_entity_poly.pdbx_seq_one_letter_code
_entity_poly.pdbx_strand_id
1 'polypeptide(L)'
;MKYVVILVLLLGFTTPVHAGEIDGKGLECTLVENPKNFGSKYYLFENGKVVQSYVDNPTPLRIKRDTYQDDYEATVEAITWSNSYTLDRKTLKLSVSMGMETQKYYCQVMTPEEIEAILQKQIEALKEE
;
A
#
# COMPACT_ATOMS: atom_id res chain seq x y z
N MET A 1 33.78 8.27 24.10
CA MET A 1 33.59 7.29 23.02
C MET A 1 32.15 6.86 22.85
N LYS A 2 31.50 6.41 23.93
CA LYS A 2 30.11 5.99 23.87
C LYS A 2 29.16 7.12 23.45
N TYR A 3 29.47 8.33 23.84
CA TYR A 3 28.62 9.50 23.54
C TYR A 3 28.61 9.84 22.06
N VAL A 4 29.71 9.64 21.38
CA VAL A 4 29.81 9.92 19.94
C VAL A 4 28.92 8.96 19.16
N VAL A 5 28.90 7.68 19.57
CA VAL A 5 28.06 6.67 18.91
C VAL A 5 26.58 7.00 19.09
N ILE A 6 26.19 7.43 20.29
CA ILE A 6 24.79 7.79 20.58
C ILE A 6 24.37 8.99 19.73
N LEU A 7 25.24 9.98 19.59
CA LEU A 7 24.95 11.14 18.74
C LEU A 7 24.70 10.74 17.29
N VAL A 8 25.50 9.82 16.77
CA VAL A 8 25.32 9.35 15.39
C VAL A 8 23.98 8.69 15.23
N LEU A 9 23.56 7.87 16.21
CA LEU A 9 22.25 7.22 16.17
C LEU A 9 21.12 8.24 16.19
N LEU A 10 21.25 9.28 17.00
CA LEU A 10 20.22 10.31 17.08
C LEU A 10 20.09 11.06 15.74
N LEU A 11 21.19 11.32 15.09
CA LEU A 11 21.18 11.97 13.78
C LEU A 11 20.47 11.07 12.74
N GLY A 12 20.60 9.76 12.89
CA GLY A 12 19.92 8.82 12.01
C GLY A 12 18.40 8.92 12.05
N PHE A 13 17.83 9.35 13.18
CA PHE A 13 16.39 9.50 13.31
C PHE A 13 15.82 10.72 12.59
N THR A 14 16.65 11.65 12.18
CA THR A 14 16.18 12.85 11.49
C THR A 14 16.16 12.70 9.99
N THR A 15 16.68 11.59 9.47
CA THR A 15 16.69 11.34 8.03
C THR A 15 15.35 10.79 7.54
N PRO A 16 14.98 11.09 6.29
CA PRO A 16 13.78 10.48 5.71
C PRO A 16 13.88 8.96 5.68
N VAL A 17 12.72 8.31 5.72
CA VAL A 17 12.65 6.86 5.62
C VAL A 17 13.03 6.44 4.22
N HIS A 18 13.96 5.49 4.10
CA HIS A 18 14.35 4.97 2.79
C HIS A 18 13.29 4.04 2.22
N ALA A 19 13.19 4.01 0.90
CA ALA A 19 12.27 3.13 0.19
C ALA A 19 12.47 1.66 0.61
N GLY A 20 13.74 1.24 0.86
CA GLY A 20 14.03 -0.12 1.29
C GLY A 20 13.37 -0.55 2.59
N GLU A 21 12.98 0.40 3.45
CA GLU A 21 12.29 0.06 4.70
C GLU A 21 10.82 -0.30 4.48
N ILE A 22 10.24 0.25 3.43
CA ILE A 22 8.83 0.04 3.09
C ILE A 22 8.68 -1.08 2.07
N ASP A 23 9.66 -1.23 1.17
CA ASP A 23 9.61 -2.25 0.13
C ASP A 23 9.43 -3.63 0.73
N GLY A 24 8.64 -4.45 0.06
CA GLY A 24 8.32 -5.79 0.51
C GLY A 24 7.07 -5.86 1.39
N LYS A 25 6.48 -4.71 1.73
CA LYS A 25 5.25 -4.66 2.52
C LYS A 25 4.05 -4.38 1.63
N GLY A 26 2.89 -4.82 2.08
CA GLY A 26 1.65 -4.58 1.37
C GLY A 26 0.61 -3.93 2.24
N LEU A 27 -0.47 -3.49 1.60
CA LEU A 27 -1.61 -2.87 2.26
C LEU A 27 -2.90 -3.47 1.73
N GLU A 28 -3.83 -3.74 2.65
CA GLU A 28 -5.22 -3.95 2.31
C GLU A 28 -5.98 -2.70 2.71
N CYS A 29 -6.63 -2.04 1.76
CA CYS A 29 -7.32 -0.77 2.01
C CYS A 29 -8.79 -0.88 1.68
N THR A 30 -9.65 -0.58 2.65
CA THR A 30 -11.10 -0.71 2.53
C THR A 30 -11.75 0.67 2.59
N LEU A 31 -12.66 0.93 1.67
CA LEU A 31 -13.33 2.24 1.59
C LEU A 31 -14.14 2.50 2.86
N VAL A 32 -13.96 3.68 3.44
CA VAL A 32 -14.59 4.06 4.71
C VAL A 32 -16.11 4.12 4.59
N GLU A 33 -16.60 4.72 3.51
CA GLU A 33 -18.04 5.01 3.37
C GLU A 33 -18.91 3.81 3.04
N ASN A 34 -18.40 2.91 2.20
CA ASN A 34 -19.18 1.74 1.76
C ASN A 34 -18.32 0.48 1.72
N PRO A 35 -17.85 0.03 2.90
CA PRO A 35 -16.89 -1.08 2.92
C PRO A 35 -17.45 -2.40 2.37
N LYS A 36 -18.77 -2.59 2.41
CA LYS A 36 -19.38 -3.83 1.93
C LYS A 36 -19.56 -3.88 0.42
N ASN A 37 -19.68 -2.73 -0.22
CA ASN A 37 -20.05 -2.68 -1.64
C ASN A 37 -18.87 -2.65 -2.60
N PHE A 38 -17.70 -2.21 -2.14
CA PHE A 38 -16.58 -1.97 -3.04
C PHE A 38 -15.38 -2.88 -2.79
N GLY A 39 -15.44 -3.72 -1.78
CA GLY A 39 -14.33 -4.58 -1.46
C GLY A 39 -13.09 -3.81 -1.06
N SER A 40 -11.99 -4.51 -0.98
CA SER A 40 -10.71 -3.94 -0.59
C SER A 40 -9.81 -3.79 -1.79
N LYS A 41 -8.90 -2.81 -1.71
CA LYS A 41 -7.84 -2.64 -2.68
C LYS A 41 -6.53 -3.07 -2.06
N TYR A 42 -5.65 -3.65 -2.87
CA TYR A 42 -4.40 -4.23 -2.41
C TYR A 42 -3.23 -3.57 -3.11
N TYR A 43 -2.29 -3.07 -2.32
CA TYR A 43 -1.10 -2.38 -2.81
C TYR A 43 0.14 -3.05 -2.26
N LEU A 44 1.17 -3.16 -3.09
CA LEU A 44 2.48 -3.67 -2.69
C LEU A 44 3.52 -2.60 -2.96
N PHE A 45 4.50 -2.51 -2.07
CA PHE A 45 5.63 -1.62 -2.27
C PHE A 45 6.82 -2.46 -2.74
N GLU A 46 7.21 -2.30 -3.99
CA GLU A 46 8.28 -3.08 -4.62
C GLU A 46 9.23 -2.19 -5.39
N ASN A 47 10.52 -2.30 -5.10
CA ASN A 47 11.56 -1.58 -5.85
C ASN A 47 11.30 -0.08 -5.97
N GLY A 48 10.84 0.53 -4.89
CA GLY A 48 10.53 1.95 -4.85
C GLY A 48 9.23 2.35 -5.51
N LYS A 49 8.45 1.40 -5.97
CA LYS A 49 7.19 1.67 -6.65
C LYS A 49 6.02 1.01 -5.93
N VAL A 50 4.81 1.50 -6.23
CA VAL A 50 3.58 0.90 -5.72
C VAL A 50 2.96 0.05 -6.84
N VAL A 51 2.55 -1.16 -6.47
CA VAL A 51 1.90 -2.09 -7.38
C VAL A 51 0.51 -2.40 -6.83
N GLN A 52 -0.53 -2.15 -7.61
CA GLN A 52 -1.88 -2.54 -7.24
C GLN A 52 -2.16 -3.94 -7.76
N SER A 53 -2.61 -4.84 -6.89
CA SER A 53 -2.93 -6.22 -7.25
C SER A 53 -4.42 -6.44 -7.15
N TYR A 54 -5.01 -7.10 -8.12
CA TYR A 54 -6.45 -7.36 -8.13
C TYR A 54 -6.76 -8.56 -9.01
N VAL A 55 -7.97 -9.10 -8.85
CA VAL A 55 -8.45 -10.17 -9.72
C VAL A 55 -9.02 -9.52 -10.96
N ASP A 56 -8.42 -9.83 -12.10
CA ASP A 56 -8.94 -9.43 -13.40
C ASP A 56 -9.90 -10.52 -13.85
N ASN A 57 -11.02 -10.12 -14.42
CA ASN A 57 -12.11 -11.04 -14.75
C ASN A 57 -12.30 -11.26 -16.25
N PRO A 58 -11.27 -11.61 -16.99
CA PRO A 58 -11.42 -12.22 -18.31
C PRO A 58 -11.44 -13.73 -18.13
N THR A 59 -11.55 -14.45 -19.22
CA THR A 59 -11.41 -15.89 -19.20
C THR A 59 -10.03 -16.26 -19.73
N PRO A 60 -9.13 -16.88 -18.89
CA PRO A 60 -9.35 -17.29 -17.51
C PRO A 60 -9.19 -16.15 -16.49
N LEU A 61 -9.74 -16.38 -15.29
CA LEU A 61 -9.54 -15.48 -14.16
C LEU A 61 -8.08 -15.49 -13.72
N ARG A 62 -7.56 -14.33 -13.39
CA ARG A 62 -6.15 -14.22 -13.00
C ARG A 62 -5.92 -13.03 -12.07
N ILE A 63 -4.83 -13.09 -11.34
CA ILE A 63 -4.36 -11.95 -10.57
C ILE A 63 -3.60 -11.03 -11.51
N LYS A 64 -3.99 -9.77 -11.55
CA LYS A 64 -3.32 -8.77 -12.36
C LYS A 64 -2.60 -7.78 -11.44
N ARG A 65 -1.50 -7.24 -11.93
CA ARG A 65 -0.66 -6.32 -11.18
C ARG A 65 -0.37 -5.11 -12.06
N ASP A 66 -0.76 -3.94 -11.58
CA ASP A 66 -0.49 -2.68 -12.27
C ASP A 66 0.48 -1.85 -11.43
N THR A 67 1.62 -1.51 -12.01
CA THR A 67 2.65 -0.72 -11.34
C THR A 67 2.45 0.75 -11.64
N TYR A 68 2.39 1.57 -10.59
CA TYR A 68 2.34 3.01 -10.77
C TYR A 68 3.67 3.50 -11.33
N GLN A 69 3.61 4.46 -12.23
CA GLN A 69 4.76 4.89 -13.00
C GLN A 69 5.84 5.56 -12.16
N ASP A 70 5.43 6.42 -11.25
CA ASP A 70 6.37 7.18 -10.42
C ASP A 70 6.71 6.43 -9.14
N ASP A 71 7.91 6.68 -8.63
CA ASP A 71 8.33 6.12 -7.35
C ASP A 71 7.47 6.72 -6.23
N TYR A 72 7.25 5.93 -5.17
CA TYR A 72 6.62 6.49 -3.98
C TYR A 72 7.63 7.26 -3.17
N GLU A 73 7.13 8.22 -2.39
CA GLU A 73 7.93 8.97 -1.44
C GLU A 73 7.48 8.63 -0.03
N ALA A 74 8.44 8.38 0.86
CA ALA A 74 8.13 8.02 2.22
C ALA A 74 8.83 8.94 3.20
N THR A 75 8.06 9.44 4.14
CA THR A 75 8.58 10.16 5.31
C THR A 75 8.15 9.40 6.55
N VAL A 76 8.55 9.88 7.72
CA VAL A 76 8.11 9.28 8.98
C VAL A 76 6.59 9.36 9.13
N GLU A 77 5.98 10.38 8.54
CA GLU A 77 4.56 10.65 8.71
C GLU A 77 3.67 10.06 7.63
N ALA A 78 4.15 10.00 6.39
CA ALA A 78 3.29 9.64 5.28
C ALA A 78 4.05 8.96 4.14
N ILE A 79 3.31 8.19 3.35
CA ILE A 79 3.78 7.64 2.09
C ILE A 79 2.87 8.18 1.01
N THR A 80 3.46 8.75 -0.05
CA THR A 80 2.69 9.32 -1.16
C THR A 80 3.12 8.72 -2.48
N TRP A 81 2.17 8.56 -3.39
CA TRP A 81 2.50 8.14 -4.76
C TRP A 81 1.48 8.70 -5.73
N SER A 82 1.90 8.82 -6.97
CA SER A 82 1.06 9.27 -8.09
C SER A 82 0.36 10.62 -7.84
N ASN A 83 0.94 11.47 -6.99
CA ASN A 83 0.43 12.79 -6.63
C ASN A 83 -1.00 12.82 -6.08
N SER A 84 -1.66 11.67 -6.02
CA SER A 84 -3.06 11.60 -5.60
C SER A 84 -3.26 10.72 -4.36
N TYR A 85 -2.29 9.90 -4.03
CA TYR A 85 -2.41 8.94 -2.95
C TYR A 85 -1.54 9.36 -1.78
N THR A 86 -2.14 9.46 -0.59
CA THR A 86 -1.41 9.82 0.64
C THR A 86 -1.84 8.87 1.75
N LEU A 87 -0.89 8.08 2.23
CA LEU A 87 -1.11 7.17 3.36
C LEU A 87 -0.54 7.79 4.63
N ASP A 88 -1.40 8.01 5.62
CA ASP A 88 -0.95 8.43 6.95
C ASP A 88 -0.38 7.21 7.67
N ARG A 89 0.88 7.26 8.05
CA ARG A 89 1.56 6.10 8.63
C ARG A 89 1.15 5.82 10.07
N LYS A 90 0.60 6.80 10.77
CA LYS A 90 0.13 6.60 12.14
C LYS A 90 -1.25 5.94 12.18
N THR A 91 -2.16 6.48 11.38
CA THR A 91 -3.56 6.04 11.39
C THR A 91 -3.85 4.96 10.37
N LEU A 92 -2.97 4.79 9.39
CA LEU A 92 -3.15 3.91 8.24
C LEU A 92 -4.38 4.28 7.41
N LYS A 93 -4.71 5.55 7.40
CA LYS A 93 -5.74 6.06 6.50
C LYS A 93 -5.11 6.49 5.19
N LEU A 94 -5.69 6.01 4.11
CA LEU A 94 -5.27 6.37 2.77
C LEU A 94 -6.26 7.37 2.20
N SER A 95 -5.77 8.51 1.76
CA SER A 95 -6.57 9.52 1.09
C SER A 95 -6.24 9.49 -0.40
N VAL A 96 -7.27 9.39 -1.22
CA VAL A 96 -7.11 9.38 -2.67
C VAL A 96 -7.83 10.59 -3.23
N SER A 97 -7.08 11.51 -3.83
CA SER A 97 -7.63 12.70 -4.42
C SER A 97 -8.12 12.37 -5.84
N MET A 98 -9.41 12.61 -6.07
CA MET A 98 -10.04 12.32 -7.36
C MET A 98 -10.72 13.59 -7.88
N GLY A 99 -9.93 14.53 -8.36
CA GLY A 99 -10.46 15.82 -8.81
C GLY A 99 -10.96 16.63 -7.62
N MET A 100 -12.25 16.88 -7.57
CA MET A 100 -12.84 17.67 -6.49
C MET A 100 -13.23 16.85 -5.27
N GLU A 101 -13.16 15.53 -5.38
CA GLU A 101 -13.53 14.65 -4.29
C GLU A 101 -12.29 13.95 -3.73
N THR A 102 -12.35 13.59 -2.45
CA THR A 102 -11.32 12.79 -1.81
C THR A 102 -11.97 11.55 -1.23
N GLN A 103 -11.50 10.38 -1.63
CA GLN A 103 -11.95 9.13 -1.05
C GLN A 103 -10.99 8.74 0.06
N LYS A 104 -11.53 8.14 1.11
CA LYS A 104 -10.73 7.71 2.25
C LYS A 104 -10.91 6.22 2.49
N TYR A 105 -9.80 5.56 2.77
CA TYR A 105 -9.74 4.14 3.03
C TYR A 105 -9.06 3.90 4.35
N TYR A 106 -9.48 2.84 5.04
CA TYR A 106 -8.71 2.30 6.17
C TYR A 106 -7.84 1.18 5.65
N CYS A 107 -6.57 1.22 6.00
CA CYS A 107 -5.63 0.21 5.53
C CYS A 107 -5.07 -0.59 6.68
N GLN A 108 -4.64 -1.81 6.38
CA GLN A 108 -3.84 -2.60 7.30
C GLN A 108 -2.65 -3.17 6.56
N VAL A 109 -1.55 -3.34 7.28
CA VAL A 109 -0.32 -3.87 6.70
C VAL A 109 -0.45 -5.37 6.51
N MET A 110 -0.06 -5.86 5.34
CA MET A 110 -0.09 -7.27 5.00
C MET A 110 1.21 -7.67 4.32
N THR A 111 1.51 -8.95 4.37
CA THR A 111 2.61 -9.47 3.57
C THR A 111 2.14 -9.69 2.13
N PRO A 112 3.06 -9.71 1.16
CA PRO A 112 2.69 -10.05 -0.23
C PRO A 112 2.02 -11.42 -0.33
N GLU A 113 2.48 -12.39 0.47
CA GLU A 113 1.92 -13.74 0.48
C GLU A 113 0.49 -13.75 0.98
N GLU A 114 0.18 -12.94 1.99
CA GLU A 114 -1.19 -12.82 2.49
C GLU A 114 -2.12 -12.23 1.44
N ILE A 115 -1.66 -11.21 0.72
CA ILE A 115 -2.44 -10.59 -0.35
C ILE A 115 -2.70 -11.61 -1.45
N GLU A 116 -1.67 -12.33 -1.87
CA GLU A 116 -1.84 -13.34 -2.92
C GLU A 116 -2.82 -14.43 -2.52
N ALA A 117 -2.76 -14.87 -1.26
CA ALA A 117 -3.69 -15.88 -0.76
C ALA A 117 -5.14 -15.38 -0.81
N ILE A 118 -5.38 -14.13 -0.45
CA ILE A 118 -6.72 -13.54 -0.50
C ILE A 118 -7.21 -13.48 -1.94
N LEU A 119 -6.38 -13.04 -2.86
CA LEU A 119 -6.76 -12.93 -4.27
C LEU A 119 -7.03 -14.29 -4.89
N GLN A 120 -6.26 -15.31 -4.52
CA GLN A 120 -6.52 -16.68 -4.98
C GLN A 120 -7.86 -17.19 -4.48
N LYS A 121 -8.22 -16.89 -3.25
CA LYS A 121 -9.54 -17.25 -2.72
C LYS A 121 -10.66 -16.55 -3.48
N GLN A 122 -10.46 -15.31 -3.88
CA GLN A 122 -11.44 -14.61 -4.69
C GLN A 122 -11.63 -15.29 -6.05
N ILE A 123 -10.54 -15.72 -6.66
CA ILE A 123 -10.63 -16.45 -7.93
C ILE A 123 -11.43 -17.74 -7.76
N GLU A 124 -11.14 -18.51 -6.70
CA GLU A 124 -11.86 -19.75 -6.45
C GLU A 124 -13.35 -19.51 -6.21
N ALA A 125 -13.69 -18.47 -5.46
CA ALA A 125 -15.08 -18.12 -5.22
C ALA A 125 -15.81 -17.74 -6.51
N LEU A 126 -15.14 -17.00 -7.40
CA LEU A 126 -15.73 -16.63 -8.69
C LEU A 126 -15.91 -17.82 -9.62
N LYS A 127 -15.04 -18.82 -9.53
CA LYS A 127 -15.17 -20.03 -10.35
C LYS A 127 -16.38 -20.87 -9.94
N GLU A 128 -16.79 -20.79 -8.69
CA GLU A 128 -17.92 -21.56 -8.20
C GLU A 128 -19.28 -20.98 -8.62
N GLU A 129 -19.27 -19.76 -9.10
CA GLU A 129 -20.46 -19.14 -9.63
C GLU A 129 -20.68 -19.57 -11.09
#